data_5ba45952715cbabcef64efc6af60e0d9
#
_entry.id   5ba45952715cbabcef64efc6af60e0d9
#
_cell.length_a   1.000
_cell.length_b   1.000
_cell.length_c   1.000
_cell.angle_alpha   90.00
_cell.angle_beta   90.00
_cell.angle_gamma   90.00
#
_symmetry.space_group_name_H-M   'P 1'
#
loop_
_entity.id
_entity.type
_entity.pdbx_description
1 polymer ?
#
loop_
_entity_poly.entity_id
_entity_poly.type
_entity_poly.pdbx_seq_one_letter_code
_entity_poly.pdbx_strand_id
1 'polypeptide(L)'
;FTYVQADSYIGSNTVLLSHVNISHTTHIGSSCFIAGGAAIGAYTEMENFVFVGQGALSISAKVKRIGHHAYIGARSLLTRDVPPNVVVAGSPARIIREMGQS
;
A
#
# COMPACT_ATOMS: atom_id res chain seq x y z
N PHE A 1 -12.93 0.05 -12.61
CA PHE A 1 -13.57 -0.36 -11.40
C PHE A 1 -12.65 -0.29 -10.24
N THR A 2 -12.97 0.45 -9.27
CA THR A 2 -12.24 0.54 -8.02
C THR A 2 -13.21 0.19 -6.90
N TYR A 3 -12.76 -0.64 -5.97
CA TYR A 3 -13.65 -1.14 -4.96
C TYR A 3 -13.09 -0.83 -3.58
N VAL A 4 -13.85 -0.10 -2.79
CA VAL A 4 -13.45 0.26 -1.43
C VAL A 4 -14.51 -0.30 -0.50
N GLN A 5 -14.10 -1.19 0.39
CA GLN A 5 -15.06 -1.89 1.24
C GLN A 5 -15.41 -1.07 2.48
N ALA A 6 -16.34 -1.59 3.25
CA ALA A 6 -16.90 -0.87 4.39
C ALA A 6 -15.86 -0.54 5.45
N ASP A 7 -16.12 0.54 6.18
CA ASP A 7 -15.29 0.99 7.29
C ASP A 7 -13.86 1.32 6.88
N SER A 8 -13.66 1.64 5.61
CA SER A 8 -12.35 2.06 5.12
C SER A 8 -12.32 3.58 4.99
N TYR A 9 -11.13 4.14 5.12
CA TYR A 9 -10.92 5.58 5.03
C TYR A 9 -9.83 5.88 4.03
N ILE A 10 -10.06 6.84 3.15
CA ILE A 10 -9.08 7.27 2.17
C ILE A 10 -8.81 8.75 2.39
N GLY A 11 -7.56 9.09 2.62
CA GLY A 11 -7.18 10.48 2.87
C GLY A 11 -7.23 11.36 1.64
N SER A 12 -6.95 12.64 1.84
CA SER A 12 -7.02 13.64 0.78
C SER A 12 -5.93 13.44 -0.26
N ASN A 13 -6.23 13.79 -1.50
CA ASN A 13 -5.27 13.75 -2.60
C ASN A 13 -4.67 12.37 -2.87
N THR A 14 -5.36 11.33 -2.44
CA THR A 14 -4.94 9.96 -2.73
C THR A 14 -5.61 9.51 -4.03
N VAL A 15 -4.82 8.91 -4.89
CA VAL A 15 -5.28 8.46 -6.21
C VAL A 15 -5.39 6.95 -6.22
N LEU A 16 -6.53 6.45 -6.61
CA LEU A 16 -6.75 5.02 -6.78
C LEU A 16 -7.06 4.79 -8.26
N LEU A 17 -6.22 4.03 -8.93
CA LEU A 17 -6.44 3.74 -10.34
C LEU A 17 -7.41 2.58 -10.50
N SER A 18 -7.65 2.17 -11.75
CA SER A 18 -8.65 1.15 -12.06
C SER A 18 -8.36 -0.18 -11.39
N HIS A 19 -9.41 -0.86 -10.97
CA HIS A 19 -9.33 -2.21 -10.42
C HIS A 19 -8.54 -2.30 -9.12
N VAL A 20 -8.41 -1.19 -8.42
CA VAL A 20 -7.84 -1.21 -7.07
C VAL A 20 -8.89 -1.72 -6.11
N ASN A 21 -8.49 -2.59 -5.19
CA ASN A 21 -9.36 -3.12 -4.18
C ASN A 21 -8.83 -2.75 -2.81
N ILE A 22 -9.60 -2.00 -2.05
CA ILE A 22 -9.27 -1.66 -0.67
C ILE A 22 -10.21 -2.46 0.22
N SER A 23 -9.65 -3.38 0.99
CA SER A 23 -10.45 -4.24 1.85
C SER A 23 -11.02 -3.46 3.04
N HIS A 24 -11.90 -4.11 3.78
CA HIS A 24 -12.60 -3.44 4.86
C HIS A 24 -11.65 -3.03 5.98
N THR A 25 -12.05 -2.03 6.75
CA THR A 25 -11.36 -1.59 7.96
C THR A 25 -9.90 -1.23 7.65
N THR A 26 -9.68 -0.59 6.51
CA THR A 26 -8.35 -0.20 6.06
C THR A 26 -8.28 1.31 5.98
N HIS A 27 -7.15 1.87 6.44
CA HIS A 27 -6.99 3.31 6.51
C HIS A 27 -5.87 3.69 5.55
N ILE A 28 -6.19 4.45 4.54
CA ILE A 28 -5.20 4.93 3.57
C ILE A 28 -4.97 6.41 3.84
N GLY A 29 -3.73 6.78 4.01
CA GLY A 29 -3.37 8.15 4.29
C GLY A 29 -3.59 9.08 3.11
N SER A 30 -3.02 10.28 3.23
CA SER A 30 -3.14 11.31 2.21
C SER A 30 -1.99 11.25 1.23
N SER A 31 -2.24 11.74 0.02
CA SER A 31 -1.21 11.87 -1.01
C SER A 31 -0.56 10.54 -1.37
N CYS A 32 -1.32 9.47 -1.31
CA CYS A 32 -0.87 8.16 -1.75
C CYS A 32 -1.25 7.95 -3.21
N PHE A 33 -0.53 7.07 -3.87
CA PHE A 33 -0.84 6.70 -5.25
C PHE A 33 -0.90 5.18 -5.32
N ILE A 34 -2.06 4.64 -5.65
CA ILE A 34 -2.25 3.19 -5.71
C ILE A 34 -2.58 2.82 -7.14
N ALA A 35 -1.63 2.16 -7.78
CA ALA A 35 -1.72 1.85 -9.20
C ALA A 35 -2.69 0.72 -9.48
N GLY A 36 -3.04 0.56 -10.75
CA GLY A 36 -4.11 -0.34 -11.17
C GLY A 36 -3.91 -1.77 -10.71
N GLY A 37 -5.00 -2.40 -10.33
CA GLY A 37 -5.00 -3.80 -9.96
C GLY A 37 -4.40 -4.12 -8.60
N ALA A 38 -3.93 -3.12 -7.87
CA ALA A 38 -3.38 -3.38 -6.54
C ALA A 38 -4.50 -3.71 -5.56
N ALA A 39 -4.20 -4.53 -4.57
CA ALA A 39 -5.17 -4.89 -3.54
C ALA A 39 -4.55 -4.73 -2.16
N ILE A 40 -5.19 -3.91 -1.34
CA ILE A 40 -4.73 -3.67 0.03
C ILE A 40 -5.62 -4.47 0.96
N GLY A 41 -5.01 -5.33 1.74
CA GLY A 41 -5.72 -6.23 2.64
C GLY A 41 -6.37 -5.51 3.80
N ALA A 42 -7.27 -6.20 4.49
CA ALA A 42 -7.99 -5.64 5.61
C ALA A 42 -7.08 -5.35 6.79
N TYR A 43 -7.50 -4.42 7.62
CA TYR A 43 -6.84 -4.03 8.87
C TYR A 43 -5.45 -3.44 8.64
N THR A 44 -5.22 -2.81 7.51
CA THR A 44 -3.95 -2.15 7.22
C THR A 44 -4.08 -0.66 7.42
N GLU A 45 -3.08 -0.06 8.03
CA GLU A 45 -2.97 1.38 8.09
C GLU A 45 -1.82 1.81 7.19
N MET A 46 -2.11 2.51 6.11
CA MET A 46 -1.10 3.03 5.21
C MET A 46 -0.90 4.51 5.51
N GLU A 47 0.32 4.89 5.78
CA GLU A 47 0.63 6.27 6.11
C GLU A 47 0.67 7.13 4.85
N ASN A 48 1.06 8.40 4.98
CA ASN A 48 0.99 9.35 3.87
C ASN A 48 2.12 9.14 2.86
N PHE A 49 1.88 9.57 1.64
CA PHE A 49 2.90 9.62 0.58
C PHE A 49 3.44 8.24 0.21
N VAL A 50 2.60 7.22 0.24
CA VAL A 50 3.01 5.87 -0.15
C VAL A 50 2.66 5.66 -1.62
N PHE A 51 3.58 5.05 -2.36
CA PHE A 51 3.33 4.64 -3.72
C PHE A 51 3.18 3.12 -3.76
N VAL A 52 2.09 2.64 -4.34
CA VAL A 52 1.86 1.20 -4.49
C VAL A 52 1.82 0.87 -5.98
N GLY A 53 2.73 0.03 -6.40
CA GLY A 53 2.87 -0.33 -7.81
C GLY A 53 1.73 -1.21 -8.31
N GLN A 54 1.64 -1.30 -9.61
CA GLN A 54 0.57 -2.01 -10.29
C GLN A 54 0.55 -3.48 -9.87
N GLY A 55 -0.63 -3.96 -9.51
CA GLY A 55 -0.82 -5.36 -9.16
C GLY A 55 -0.22 -5.82 -7.84
N ALA A 56 0.27 -4.91 -7.01
CA ALA A 56 0.81 -5.29 -5.71
C ALA A 56 -0.32 -5.74 -4.78
N LEU A 57 0.00 -6.67 -3.90
CA LEU A 57 -0.98 -7.22 -2.97
C LEU A 57 -0.43 -7.16 -1.55
N SER A 58 -1.30 -6.86 -0.58
CA SER A 58 -0.93 -7.05 0.81
C SER A 58 -1.90 -8.02 1.46
N ILE A 59 -1.38 -8.89 2.31
CA ILE A 59 -2.19 -9.93 2.93
C ILE A 59 -2.93 -9.37 4.14
N SER A 60 -4.24 -9.59 4.16
CA SER A 60 -5.08 -9.13 5.26
C SER A 60 -4.57 -9.63 6.60
N ALA A 61 -4.63 -8.78 7.59
CA ALA A 61 -4.25 -9.06 8.97
C ALA A 61 -2.78 -9.38 9.18
N LYS A 62 -2.01 -9.57 8.12
CA LYS A 62 -0.57 -9.75 8.26
C LYS A 62 0.19 -8.46 8.06
N VAL A 63 -0.28 -7.60 7.16
CA VAL A 63 0.35 -6.31 6.92
C VAL A 63 -0.49 -5.29 7.66
N LYS A 64 -0.02 -4.84 8.81
CA LYS A 64 -0.80 -3.93 9.65
C LYS A 64 -0.43 -2.48 9.43
N ARG A 65 0.79 -2.20 8.96
CA ARG A 65 1.20 -0.83 8.73
C ARG A 65 2.13 -0.75 7.53
N ILE A 66 1.88 0.24 6.68
CA ILE A 66 2.79 0.59 5.58
C ILE A 66 3.25 2.01 5.86
N GLY A 67 4.53 2.18 6.10
CA GLY A 67 5.09 3.44 6.56
C GLY A 67 5.13 4.51 5.48
N HIS A 68 5.17 5.77 5.92
CA HIS A 68 5.14 6.91 5.01
C HIS A 68 6.32 6.89 4.05
N HIS A 69 6.09 7.40 2.86
CA HIS A 69 7.10 7.49 1.80
C HIS A 69 7.63 6.13 1.35
N ALA A 70 6.95 5.04 1.68
CA ALA A 70 7.34 3.74 1.17
C ALA A 70 6.99 3.63 -0.30
N TYR A 71 7.80 2.89 -1.04
CA TYR A 71 7.56 2.61 -2.44
C TYR A 71 7.43 1.10 -2.60
N ILE A 72 6.25 0.67 -2.99
CA ILE A 72 5.95 -0.75 -3.15
C ILE A 72 6.05 -1.08 -4.63
N GLY A 73 6.96 -1.95 -5.00
CA GLY A 73 7.17 -2.30 -6.40
C GLY A 73 5.97 -3.02 -7.01
N ALA A 74 5.86 -2.96 -8.32
CA ALA A 74 4.75 -3.60 -9.02
C ALA A 74 4.75 -5.11 -8.75
N ARG A 75 3.54 -5.65 -8.59
CA ARG A 75 3.30 -7.08 -8.41
C ARG A 75 3.98 -7.67 -7.19
N SER A 76 4.31 -6.86 -6.22
CA SER A 76 4.88 -7.32 -4.97
C SER A 76 3.83 -7.98 -4.11
N LEU A 77 4.25 -8.95 -3.31
CA LEU A 77 3.38 -9.56 -2.32
C LEU A 77 3.87 -9.19 -0.94
N LEU A 78 3.15 -8.30 -0.27
CA LEU A 78 3.52 -7.88 1.08
C LEU A 78 2.99 -8.88 2.09
N THR A 79 3.87 -9.43 2.89
CA THR A 79 3.52 -10.42 3.91
C THR A 79 3.82 -9.92 5.32
N ARG A 80 4.36 -8.73 5.45
CA ARG A 80 4.68 -8.12 6.74
C ARG A 80 4.63 -6.62 6.61
N ASP A 81 4.69 -5.92 7.73
CA ASP A 81 4.68 -4.46 7.74
C ASP A 81 5.85 -3.90 6.95
N VAL A 82 5.64 -2.71 6.41
CA VAL A 82 6.64 -2.02 5.60
C VAL A 82 7.09 -0.78 6.38
N PRO A 83 8.39 -0.65 6.68
CA PRO A 83 8.87 0.56 7.36
C PRO A 83 8.78 1.78 6.46
N PRO A 84 8.86 2.98 7.02
CA PRO A 84 8.87 4.18 6.19
C PRO A 84 10.16 4.31 5.39
N ASN A 85 10.08 5.05 4.30
CA ASN A 85 11.24 5.45 3.50
C ASN A 85 12.04 4.28 2.94
N VAL A 86 11.35 3.25 2.50
CA VAL A 86 12.03 2.11 1.87
C VAL A 86 11.38 1.78 0.55
N VAL A 87 12.13 1.09 -0.29
CA VAL A 87 11.60 0.46 -1.49
C VAL A 87 11.54 -1.03 -1.22
N VAL A 88 10.37 -1.62 -1.41
CA VAL A 88 10.22 -3.07 -1.29
C VAL A 88 9.75 -3.64 -2.62
N ALA A 89 10.15 -4.85 -2.90
CA ALA A 89 9.72 -5.52 -4.13
C ALA A 89 9.87 -7.03 -3.97
N GLY A 90 9.15 -7.75 -4.79
CA GLY A 90 9.26 -9.20 -4.89
C GLY A 90 8.08 -9.92 -4.27
N SER A 91 8.13 -11.26 -4.34
CA SER A 91 7.09 -12.13 -3.82
C SER A 91 7.77 -13.31 -3.13
N PRO A 92 7.85 -13.31 -1.80
CA PRO A 92 7.42 -12.25 -0.89
C PRO A 92 8.31 -11.02 -1.01
N ALA A 93 7.74 -9.86 -0.72
CA ALA A 93 8.46 -8.61 -0.87
C ALA A 93 9.57 -8.48 0.19
N ARG A 94 10.66 -7.86 -0.24
CA ARG A 94 11.81 -7.59 0.63
C ARG A 94 12.21 -6.14 0.44
N ILE A 95 12.84 -5.57 1.46
CA ILE A 95 13.42 -4.24 1.34
C ILE A 95 14.62 -4.34 0.40
N ILE A 96 14.56 -3.62 -0.72
CA ILE A 96 15.66 -3.64 -1.67
C ILE A 96 16.50 -2.37 -1.55
N ARG A 97 15.99 -1.36 -0.85
CA ARG A 97 16.74 -0.11 -0.71
C ARG A 97 16.05 0.77 0.32
N GLU A 98 16.83 1.52 1.08
CA GLU A 98 16.31 2.57 1.91
C GLU A 98 16.45 3.88 1.16
N MET A 99 15.38 4.69 1.15
CA MET A 99 15.45 5.97 0.50
C MET A 99 16.10 6.94 1.47
N GLY A 100 17.06 7.61 0.99
CA GLY A 100 17.85 8.40 1.80
C GLY A 100 17.16 9.45 2.43
N GLN A 101 17.55 9.80 3.55
CA GLN A 101 17.17 10.88 4.03
C GLN A 101 18.29 11.58 4.05
N SER A 102 18.56 12.20 3.50
CA SER A 102 19.60 13.05 3.47
C SER A 102 19.46 14.10 4.21
#